data_8025b78a597812dba1229b54b25c44cc
#
_entry.id   8025b78a597812dba1229b54b25c44cc
#
_cell.length_a   1.000
_cell.length_b   1.000
_cell.length_c   1.000
_cell.angle_alpha   90.00
_cell.angle_beta   90.00
_cell.angle_gamma   90.00
#
_symmetry.space_group_name_H-M   'P 1'
#
loop_
_entity.id
_entity.type
_entity.pdbx_description
1 polymer ?
#
loop_
_entity_poly.entity_id
_entity_poly.type
_entity_poly.pdbx_seq_one_letter_code
_entity_poly.pdbx_strand_id
1 'polypeptide(L)'
;MKAYIFPGQGAQFTGMGLDLYENFPLAQEYFEKANDILGFSITDIMFEGTAEQLKETKVTQPAIFLHSVILAKVLGDSFQPEMVAGHSLGELSALVANGVLSFEDGLRLVSKRALAMQKACEIAPSTMAAVLGLEDHVVEETCLEIDGIVVAANYNCPGQLVISGEITAVEKACEVLTEKGARRALLLPVGGAFHSPMMQPAREELAAAINETTFREPTCPVYQNVPANAVTSPEEIKENLIAQLTAPVKWTQCIQAMIADGGTEFIEVGPGKVLQGLMRKIDRSVAASGAIVIS
;
A
#
# COMPACT_ATOMS: atom_id res chain seq x y z
N MET A 1 20.65 9.84 3.03
CA MET A 1 20.38 8.43 2.65
C MET A 1 19.26 8.40 1.62
N LYS A 2 19.34 7.46 0.67
CA LYS A 2 18.31 7.23 -0.34
C LYS A 2 17.25 6.25 0.18
N ALA A 3 16.01 6.69 0.14
CA ALA A 3 14.84 5.93 0.52
C ALA A 3 14.01 5.59 -0.71
N TYR A 4 13.67 4.31 -0.89
CA TYR A 4 12.77 3.89 -1.95
C TYR A 4 11.42 3.55 -1.36
N ILE A 5 10.38 4.20 -1.90
CA ILE A 5 9.00 4.09 -1.39
C ILE A 5 8.08 3.51 -2.46
N PHE A 6 7.18 2.62 -2.04
CA PHE A 6 6.34 1.82 -2.92
C PHE A 6 4.86 2.15 -2.70
N PRO A 7 4.12 2.55 -3.77
CA PRO A 7 2.72 2.93 -3.63
C PRO A 7 1.81 1.73 -3.40
N GLY A 8 0.64 2.02 -2.85
CA GLY A 8 -0.46 1.09 -2.67
C GLY A 8 -1.65 1.39 -3.59
N GLN A 9 -2.80 0.82 -3.23
CA GLN A 9 -4.05 0.97 -3.94
C GLN A 9 -4.44 2.45 -4.12
N GLY A 10 -4.88 2.82 -5.32
CA GLY A 10 -5.14 4.20 -5.73
C GLY A 10 -4.10 4.76 -6.69
N ALA A 11 -2.97 4.08 -6.88
CA ALA A 11 -1.92 4.49 -7.81
C ALA A 11 -2.09 3.92 -9.24
N GLN A 12 -2.98 2.94 -9.43
CA GLN A 12 -3.22 2.27 -10.71
C GLN A 12 -3.85 3.20 -11.76
N PHE A 13 -3.50 2.98 -13.02
CA PHE A 13 -4.10 3.63 -14.18
C PHE A 13 -4.03 2.72 -15.40
N THR A 14 -4.96 2.86 -16.31
CA THR A 14 -5.00 2.08 -17.58
C THR A 14 -3.76 2.36 -18.41
N GLY A 15 -3.12 1.30 -18.91
CA GLY A 15 -1.87 1.38 -19.67
C GLY A 15 -0.61 1.27 -18.80
N MET A 16 -0.76 1.16 -17.47
CA MET A 16 0.40 1.05 -16.57
C MET A 16 1.24 -0.19 -16.89
N GLY A 17 2.55 0.02 -17.03
CA GLY A 17 3.53 -1.05 -17.27
C GLY A 17 3.70 -1.45 -18.74
N LEU A 18 2.90 -0.94 -19.68
CA LEU A 18 3.07 -1.22 -21.10
C LEU A 18 4.42 -0.70 -21.62
N ASP A 19 4.82 0.48 -21.19
CA ASP A 19 6.13 1.07 -21.49
C ASP A 19 7.30 0.21 -20.99
N LEU A 20 7.18 -0.40 -19.81
CA LEU A 20 8.18 -1.35 -19.31
C LEU A 20 8.20 -2.63 -20.15
N TYR A 21 7.03 -3.16 -20.48
CA TYR A 21 6.90 -4.38 -21.28
C TYR A 21 7.50 -4.24 -22.67
N GLU A 22 7.23 -3.11 -23.35
CA GLU A 22 7.70 -2.87 -24.72
C GLU A 22 9.20 -2.56 -24.82
N ASN A 23 9.77 -1.92 -23.81
CA ASN A 23 11.15 -1.41 -23.89
C ASN A 23 12.20 -2.25 -23.16
N PHE A 24 11.78 -3.17 -22.26
CA PHE A 24 12.73 -3.95 -21.46
C PHE A 24 12.42 -5.46 -21.51
N PRO A 25 13.29 -6.28 -22.16
CA PRO A 25 13.08 -7.73 -22.21
C PRO A 25 12.94 -8.39 -20.83
N LEU A 26 13.66 -7.87 -19.83
CA LEU A 26 13.54 -8.33 -18.45
C LEU A 26 12.13 -8.09 -17.89
N ALA A 27 11.54 -6.94 -18.18
CA ALA A 27 10.17 -6.64 -17.75
C ALA A 27 9.16 -7.57 -18.42
N GLN A 28 9.30 -7.81 -19.72
CA GLN A 28 8.47 -8.76 -20.46
C GLN A 28 8.50 -10.15 -19.83
N GLU A 29 9.68 -10.69 -19.51
CA GLU A 29 9.83 -11.99 -18.84
C GLU A 29 9.06 -12.04 -17.50
N TYR A 30 9.17 -11.00 -16.67
CA TYR A 30 8.48 -10.97 -15.39
C TYR A 30 6.96 -10.81 -15.53
N PHE A 31 6.47 -10.05 -16.50
CA PHE A 31 5.03 -9.91 -16.77
C PHE A 31 4.43 -11.23 -17.26
N GLU A 32 5.10 -11.93 -18.18
CA GLU A 32 4.65 -13.24 -18.67
C GLU A 32 4.64 -14.27 -17.55
N LYS A 33 5.69 -14.31 -16.74
CA LYS A 33 5.76 -15.19 -15.55
C LYS A 33 4.64 -14.87 -14.56
N ALA A 34 4.25 -13.60 -14.42
CA ALA A 34 3.15 -13.22 -13.54
C ALA A 34 1.81 -13.75 -14.05
N ASN A 35 1.55 -13.71 -15.35
CA ASN A 35 0.35 -14.32 -15.95
C ASN A 35 0.26 -15.82 -15.63
N ASP A 36 1.39 -16.52 -15.74
CA ASP A 36 1.46 -17.96 -15.42
C ASP A 36 1.18 -18.23 -13.93
N ILE A 37 1.76 -17.44 -13.03
CA ILE A 37 1.57 -17.58 -11.57
C ILE A 37 0.12 -17.31 -11.17
N LEU A 38 -0.47 -16.26 -11.74
CA LEU A 38 -1.84 -15.83 -11.43
C LEU A 38 -2.91 -16.70 -12.10
N GLY A 39 -2.56 -17.38 -13.21
CA GLY A 39 -3.48 -18.22 -13.97
C GLY A 39 -4.46 -17.43 -14.85
N PHE A 40 -4.20 -16.13 -15.08
CA PHE A 40 -4.94 -15.27 -16.01
C PHE A 40 -4.04 -14.16 -16.54
N SER A 41 -4.42 -13.59 -17.69
CA SER A 41 -3.66 -12.51 -18.32
C SER A 41 -3.92 -11.17 -17.61
N ILE A 42 -3.16 -10.91 -16.54
CA ILE A 42 -3.24 -9.62 -15.84
C ILE A 42 -2.69 -8.49 -16.73
N THR A 43 -1.77 -8.80 -17.61
CA THR A 43 -1.18 -7.85 -18.57
C THR A 43 -2.23 -7.24 -19.48
N ASP A 44 -3.19 -8.01 -19.99
CA ASP A 44 -4.28 -7.50 -20.84
C ASP A 44 -5.10 -6.45 -20.09
N ILE A 45 -5.35 -6.68 -18.78
CA ILE A 45 -6.09 -5.72 -17.95
C ILE A 45 -5.24 -4.48 -17.66
N MET A 46 -3.95 -4.65 -17.36
CA MET A 46 -3.04 -3.54 -17.06
C MET A 46 -2.84 -2.62 -18.27
N PHE A 47 -2.66 -3.21 -19.45
CA PHE A 47 -2.27 -2.48 -20.65
C PHE A 47 -3.47 -1.90 -21.42
N GLU A 48 -4.54 -2.69 -21.57
CA GLU A 48 -5.69 -2.36 -22.42
C GLU A 48 -7.04 -2.43 -21.71
N GLY A 49 -7.07 -2.88 -20.44
CA GLY A 49 -8.30 -3.01 -19.67
C GLY A 49 -8.93 -1.68 -19.27
N THR A 50 -10.18 -1.75 -18.80
CA THR A 50 -10.91 -0.57 -18.34
C THR A 50 -10.50 -0.17 -16.91
N ALA A 51 -10.79 1.08 -16.56
CA ALA A 51 -10.57 1.57 -15.20
C ALA A 51 -11.37 0.78 -14.16
N GLU A 52 -12.55 0.26 -14.52
CA GLU A 52 -13.40 -0.57 -13.68
C GLU A 52 -12.75 -1.92 -13.39
N GLN A 53 -12.20 -2.57 -14.41
CA GLN A 53 -11.46 -3.84 -14.24
C GLN A 53 -10.23 -3.65 -13.32
N LEU A 54 -9.49 -2.55 -13.47
CA LEU A 54 -8.34 -2.22 -12.63
C LEU A 54 -8.72 -1.88 -11.19
N LYS A 55 -9.97 -1.50 -10.90
CA LYS A 55 -10.45 -1.22 -9.52
C LYS A 55 -10.82 -2.46 -8.73
N GLU A 56 -11.01 -3.60 -9.39
CA GLU A 56 -11.27 -4.86 -8.67
C GLU A 56 -10.08 -5.21 -7.79
N THR A 57 -10.28 -5.36 -6.48
CA THR A 57 -9.21 -5.57 -5.50
C THR A 57 -8.28 -6.72 -5.89
N LYS A 58 -8.83 -7.82 -6.42
CA LYS A 58 -8.07 -8.98 -6.91
C LYS A 58 -7.13 -8.66 -8.09
N VAL A 59 -7.39 -7.56 -8.83
CA VAL A 59 -6.59 -7.07 -9.95
C VAL A 59 -5.68 -5.93 -9.52
N THR A 60 -6.23 -4.94 -8.81
CA THR A 60 -5.53 -3.72 -8.40
C THR A 60 -4.23 -4.02 -7.66
N GLN A 61 -4.28 -4.89 -6.66
CA GLN A 61 -3.12 -5.17 -5.84
C GLN A 61 -2.00 -5.87 -6.62
N PRO A 62 -2.25 -6.98 -7.35
CA PRO A 62 -1.22 -7.57 -8.20
C PRO A 62 -0.68 -6.61 -9.27
N ALA A 63 -1.53 -5.80 -9.91
CA ALA A 63 -1.10 -4.86 -10.94
C ALA A 63 -0.10 -3.80 -10.41
N ILE A 64 -0.41 -3.18 -9.27
CA ILE A 64 0.50 -2.21 -8.63
C ILE A 64 1.80 -2.87 -8.18
N PHE A 65 1.71 -4.06 -7.56
CA PHE A 65 2.86 -4.86 -7.15
C PHE A 65 3.78 -5.16 -8.34
N LEU A 66 3.21 -5.68 -9.44
CA LEU A 66 3.97 -6.02 -10.65
C LEU A 66 4.69 -4.82 -11.22
N HIS A 67 3.97 -3.71 -11.43
CA HIS A 67 4.61 -2.48 -11.92
C HIS A 67 5.77 -2.06 -11.02
N SER A 68 5.56 -2.01 -9.71
CA SER A 68 6.56 -1.56 -8.74
C SER A 68 7.79 -2.46 -8.69
N VAL A 69 7.58 -3.77 -8.59
CA VAL A 69 8.69 -4.74 -8.47
C VAL A 69 9.46 -4.88 -9.79
N ILE A 70 8.75 -4.89 -10.92
CA ILE A 70 9.40 -4.98 -12.24
C ILE A 70 10.21 -3.71 -12.51
N LEU A 71 9.66 -2.53 -12.19
CA LEU A 71 10.41 -1.27 -12.27
C LEU A 71 11.69 -1.30 -11.43
N ALA A 72 11.62 -1.77 -10.17
CA ALA A 72 12.80 -1.92 -9.33
C ALA A 72 13.84 -2.87 -9.94
N LYS A 73 13.42 -3.96 -10.59
CA LYS A 73 14.32 -4.91 -11.27
C LYS A 73 14.94 -4.31 -12.53
N VAL A 74 14.19 -3.55 -13.31
CA VAL A 74 14.69 -2.88 -14.53
C VAL A 74 15.68 -1.76 -14.20
N LEU A 75 15.55 -1.10 -13.03
CA LEU A 75 16.54 -0.15 -12.55
C LEU A 75 17.94 -0.80 -12.32
N GLY A 76 17.99 -2.11 -12.08
CA GLY A 76 19.25 -2.86 -11.93
C GLY A 76 20.19 -2.21 -10.90
N ASP A 77 21.42 -1.94 -11.30
CA ASP A 77 22.46 -1.33 -10.44
C ASP A 77 22.13 0.09 -9.98
N SER A 78 21.14 0.74 -10.60
CA SER A 78 20.64 2.06 -10.14
C SER A 78 19.72 1.97 -8.93
N PHE A 79 19.18 0.78 -8.64
CA PHE A 79 18.38 0.53 -7.45
C PHE A 79 19.29 0.20 -6.27
N GLN A 80 19.64 1.20 -5.49
CA GLN A 80 20.54 1.07 -4.33
C GLN A 80 19.87 1.64 -3.07
N PRO A 81 18.91 0.93 -2.47
CA PRO A 81 18.21 1.42 -1.30
C PRO A 81 19.09 1.35 -0.04
N GLU A 82 19.07 2.44 0.73
CA GLU A 82 19.59 2.47 2.10
C GLU A 82 18.46 2.27 3.12
N MET A 83 17.20 2.50 2.68
CA MET A 83 15.98 2.22 3.41
C MET A 83 14.81 2.05 2.44
N VAL A 84 13.82 1.23 2.81
CA VAL A 84 12.60 1.03 2.02
C VAL A 84 11.36 1.13 2.89
N ALA A 85 10.27 1.60 2.29
CA ALA A 85 8.92 1.55 2.87
C ALA A 85 7.88 1.36 1.77
N GLY A 86 6.73 0.81 2.12
CA GLY A 86 5.60 0.70 1.20
C GLY A 86 4.29 1.04 1.89
N HIS A 87 3.38 1.71 1.18
CA HIS A 87 2.08 2.06 1.69
C HIS A 87 1.11 0.88 1.53
N SER A 88 0.66 0.27 2.62
CA SER A 88 -0.26 -0.88 2.61
C SER A 88 0.26 -2.02 1.71
N LEU A 89 -0.36 -2.27 0.56
CA LEU A 89 0.14 -3.24 -0.44
C LEU A 89 1.60 -2.99 -0.82
N GLY A 90 2.01 -1.74 -0.92
CA GLY A 90 3.38 -1.36 -1.27
C GLY A 90 4.44 -1.96 -0.33
N GLU A 91 4.07 -2.32 0.90
CA GLU A 91 4.97 -3.02 1.83
C GLU A 91 5.44 -4.37 1.26
N LEU A 92 4.55 -5.13 0.60
CA LEU A 92 4.94 -6.37 -0.10
C LEU A 92 5.88 -6.10 -1.29
N SER A 93 5.65 -5.02 -2.03
CA SER A 93 6.55 -4.58 -3.11
C SER A 93 7.93 -4.23 -2.56
N ALA A 94 7.99 -3.50 -1.44
CA ALA A 94 9.23 -3.16 -0.75
C ALA A 94 10.00 -4.41 -0.28
N LEU A 95 9.28 -5.40 0.27
CA LEU A 95 9.89 -6.66 0.74
C LEU A 95 10.51 -7.47 -0.40
N VAL A 96 9.89 -7.51 -1.58
CA VAL A 96 10.48 -8.18 -2.76
C VAL A 96 11.66 -7.38 -3.30
N ALA A 97 11.54 -6.07 -3.44
CA ALA A 97 12.61 -5.21 -3.93
C ALA A 97 13.85 -5.24 -3.03
N ASN A 98 13.65 -5.42 -1.71
CA ASN A 98 14.69 -5.51 -0.69
C ASN A 98 15.23 -6.94 -0.44
N GLY A 99 14.79 -7.92 -1.23
CA GLY A 99 15.27 -9.30 -1.17
C GLY A 99 14.72 -10.17 -0.04
N VAL A 100 13.79 -9.67 0.76
CA VAL A 100 13.12 -10.43 1.83
C VAL A 100 12.27 -11.56 1.26
N LEU A 101 11.55 -11.28 0.18
CA LEU A 101 10.71 -12.25 -0.54
C LEU A 101 11.24 -12.46 -1.95
N SER A 102 11.05 -13.68 -2.49
CA SER A 102 11.18 -13.90 -3.93
C SER A 102 10.04 -13.18 -4.68
N PHE A 103 10.22 -12.93 -5.97
CA PHE A 103 9.17 -12.38 -6.82
C PHE A 103 7.91 -13.27 -6.81
N GLU A 104 8.12 -14.57 -6.94
CA GLU A 104 7.07 -15.56 -6.98
C GLU A 104 6.27 -15.63 -5.68
N ASP A 105 6.96 -15.65 -4.55
CA ASP A 105 6.33 -15.68 -3.24
C ASP A 105 5.60 -14.38 -2.94
N GLY A 106 6.23 -13.24 -3.27
CA GLY A 106 5.60 -11.92 -3.15
C GLY A 106 4.31 -11.82 -3.95
N LEU A 107 4.32 -12.26 -5.22
CA LEU A 107 3.13 -12.22 -6.08
C LEU A 107 2.03 -13.15 -5.58
N ARG A 108 2.37 -14.38 -5.12
CA ARG A 108 1.40 -15.30 -4.52
C ARG A 108 0.77 -14.72 -3.25
N LEU A 109 1.57 -14.10 -2.38
CA LEU A 109 1.05 -13.45 -1.17
C LEU A 109 0.15 -12.25 -1.51
N VAL A 110 0.52 -11.43 -2.49
CA VAL A 110 -0.32 -10.31 -2.96
C VAL A 110 -1.65 -10.80 -3.52
N SER A 111 -1.63 -11.86 -4.34
CA SER A 111 -2.84 -12.46 -4.89
C SER A 111 -3.75 -13.00 -3.78
N LYS A 112 -3.20 -13.75 -2.82
CA LYS A 112 -3.94 -14.25 -1.67
C LYS A 112 -4.51 -13.12 -0.81
N ARG A 113 -3.70 -12.08 -0.56
CA ARG A 113 -4.13 -10.87 0.17
C ARG A 113 -5.33 -10.21 -0.49
N ALA A 114 -5.25 -9.99 -1.80
CA ALA A 114 -6.30 -9.35 -2.58
C ALA A 114 -7.61 -10.15 -2.55
N LEU A 115 -7.54 -11.46 -2.73
CA LEU A 115 -8.69 -12.36 -2.68
C LEU A 115 -9.30 -12.44 -1.28
N ALA A 116 -8.47 -12.57 -0.24
CA ALA A 116 -8.94 -12.63 1.14
C ALA A 116 -9.63 -11.31 1.57
N MET A 117 -9.05 -10.16 1.19
CA MET A 117 -9.65 -8.85 1.46
C MET A 117 -10.96 -8.66 0.71
N GLN A 118 -11.03 -9.06 -0.56
CA GLN A 118 -12.28 -9.01 -1.34
C GLN A 118 -13.37 -9.86 -0.70
N LYS A 119 -13.05 -11.09 -0.30
CA LYS A 119 -13.98 -11.99 0.39
C LYS A 119 -14.46 -11.41 1.73
N ALA A 120 -13.56 -10.77 2.50
CA ALA A 120 -13.94 -10.12 3.74
C ALA A 120 -14.95 -8.97 3.51
N CYS A 121 -14.81 -8.23 2.41
CA CYS A 121 -15.75 -7.18 2.02
C CYS A 121 -17.18 -7.71 1.70
N GLU A 122 -17.27 -8.96 1.23
CA GLU A 122 -18.55 -9.60 0.92
C GLU A 122 -19.31 -10.08 2.17
N ILE A 123 -18.61 -10.27 3.30
CA ILE A 123 -19.19 -10.75 4.56
C ILE A 123 -20.03 -9.66 5.23
N ALA A 124 -19.55 -8.42 5.24
CA ALA A 124 -20.22 -7.31 5.89
C ALA A 124 -20.11 -6.01 5.07
N PRO A 125 -21.22 -5.28 4.85
CA PRO A 125 -21.20 -3.98 4.18
C PRO A 125 -20.30 -3.00 4.91
N SER A 126 -19.29 -2.51 4.22
CA SER A 126 -18.27 -1.65 4.83
C SER A 126 -17.66 -0.70 3.82
N THR A 127 -17.04 0.37 4.29
CA THR A 127 -16.47 1.42 3.44
C THR A 127 -15.35 2.17 4.13
N MET A 128 -14.78 3.13 3.41
CA MET A 128 -13.77 4.07 3.92
C MET A 128 -14.15 5.50 3.52
N ALA A 129 -13.64 6.47 4.27
CA ALA A 129 -13.78 7.88 3.92
C ALA A 129 -12.48 8.65 4.16
N ALA A 130 -12.18 9.57 3.27
CA ALA A 130 -11.05 10.51 3.43
C ALA A 130 -11.50 11.75 4.18
N VAL A 131 -10.80 12.07 5.28
CA VAL A 131 -11.02 13.24 6.11
C VAL A 131 -9.87 14.22 5.90
N LEU A 132 -10.19 15.45 5.53
CA LEU A 132 -9.20 16.49 5.21
C LEU A 132 -9.40 17.70 6.10
N GLY A 133 -8.30 18.23 6.64
CA GLY A 133 -8.24 19.53 7.28
C GLY A 133 -8.50 19.51 8.80
N LEU A 134 -8.45 18.33 9.41
CA LEU A 134 -8.48 18.16 10.87
C LEU A 134 -7.18 17.54 11.37
N GLU A 135 -6.86 17.80 12.62
CA GLU A 135 -5.80 17.10 13.34
C GLU A 135 -6.19 15.64 13.61
N ASP A 136 -5.20 14.75 13.60
CA ASP A 136 -5.43 13.30 13.72
C ASP A 136 -6.23 12.93 14.99
N HIS A 137 -5.90 13.56 16.14
CA HIS A 137 -6.58 13.28 17.40
C HIS A 137 -8.09 13.60 17.37
N VAL A 138 -8.51 14.64 16.65
CA VAL A 138 -9.93 15.00 16.50
C VAL A 138 -10.68 13.91 15.73
N VAL A 139 -10.03 13.35 14.71
CA VAL A 139 -10.61 12.25 13.93
C VAL A 139 -10.69 10.96 14.76
N GLU A 140 -9.61 10.65 15.50
CA GLU A 140 -9.53 9.47 16.39
C GLU A 140 -10.61 9.52 17.48
N GLU A 141 -10.71 10.64 18.19
CA GLU A 141 -11.72 10.85 19.23
C GLU A 141 -13.13 10.72 18.66
N THR A 142 -13.38 11.30 17.49
CA THR A 142 -14.70 11.18 16.82
C THR A 142 -15.01 9.73 16.47
N CYS A 143 -14.07 8.96 15.96
CA CYS A 143 -14.28 7.53 15.68
C CYS A 143 -14.66 6.76 16.97
N LEU A 144 -14.11 7.10 18.12
CA LEU A 144 -14.43 6.48 19.40
C LEU A 144 -15.82 6.86 19.94
N GLU A 145 -16.35 8.03 19.56
CA GLU A 145 -17.67 8.52 19.95
C GLU A 145 -18.82 7.91 19.14
N ILE A 146 -18.54 7.32 17.98
CA ILE A 146 -19.58 6.76 17.07
C ILE A 146 -19.91 5.33 17.47
N ASP A 147 -21.21 5.03 17.51
CA ASP A 147 -21.71 3.66 17.68
C ASP A 147 -21.41 2.83 16.41
N GLY A 148 -20.92 1.61 16.60
CA GLY A 148 -20.48 0.72 15.51
C GLY A 148 -18.98 0.75 15.28
N ILE A 149 -18.53 0.06 14.22
CA ILE A 149 -17.11 -0.05 13.91
C ILE A 149 -16.74 1.07 12.95
N VAL A 150 -15.95 2.03 13.42
CA VAL A 150 -15.23 3.01 12.60
C VAL A 150 -13.91 3.34 13.27
N VAL A 151 -12.82 3.30 12.52
CA VAL A 151 -11.45 3.51 13.03
C VAL A 151 -10.63 4.38 12.09
N ALA A 152 -9.59 5.02 12.64
CA ALA A 152 -8.54 5.63 11.84
C ALA A 152 -7.73 4.51 11.15
N ALA A 153 -7.67 4.55 9.83
CA ALA A 153 -7.11 3.48 9.01
C ALA A 153 -5.81 3.87 8.28
N ASN A 154 -5.71 5.09 7.72
CA ASN A 154 -4.50 5.53 7.02
C ASN A 154 -4.13 6.96 7.43
N TYR A 155 -3.00 7.09 8.09
CA TYR A 155 -2.38 8.38 8.42
C TYR A 155 -1.50 8.81 7.24
N ASN A 156 -2.10 9.43 6.21
CA ASN A 156 -1.44 9.66 4.94
C ASN A 156 -0.46 10.84 4.95
N CYS A 157 -0.87 11.94 5.54
CA CYS A 157 -0.04 13.12 5.78
C CYS A 157 -0.76 14.03 6.80
N PRO A 158 -0.09 15.00 7.41
CA PRO A 158 -0.74 15.98 8.28
C PRO A 158 -2.00 16.56 7.66
N GLY A 159 -3.13 16.47 8.38
CA GLY A 159 -4.44 16.91 7.92
C GLY A 159 -5.09 16.05 6.83
N GLN A 160 -4.63 14.83 6.62
CA GLN A 160 -5.26 13.85 5.72
C GLN A 160 -5.23 12.46 6.34
N LEU A 161 -6.36 12.03 6.88
CA LEU A 161 -6.56 10.74 7.49
C LEU A 161 -7.72 10.01 6.83
N VAL A 162 -7.59 8.71 6.62
CA VAL A 162 -8.69 7.87 6.12
C VAL A 162 -9.27 7.09 7.29
N ILE A 163 -10.60 7.11 7.41
CA ILE A 163 -11.36 6.29 8.36
C ILE A 163 -11.98 5.10 7.65
N SER A 164 -12.21 4.02 8.38
CA SER A 164 -12.61 2.72 7.84
C SER A 164 -13.56 2.01 8.80
N GLY A 165 -14.64 1.42 8.29
CA GLY A 165 -15.61 0.74 9.13
C GLY A 165 -16.92 0.37 8.46
N GLU A 166 -17.94 0.12 9.27
CA GLU A 166 -19.31 -0.10 8.82
C GLU A 166 -19.83 1.14 8.08
N ILE A 167 -20.62 0.94 7.02
CA ILE A 167 -21.11 2.05 6.18
C ILE A 167 -21.78 3.12 7.04
N THR A 168 -22.73 2.73 7.89
CA THR A 168 -23.50 3.66 8.72
C THR A 168 -22.65 4.41 9.75
N ALA A 169 -21.65 3.72 10.33
CA ALA A 169 -20.72 4.33 11.28
C ALA A 169 -19.76 5.32 10.59
N VAL A 170 -19.25 4.98 9.40
CA VAL A 170 -18.40 5.87 8.61
C VAL A 170 -19.17 7.09 8.13
N GLU A 171 -20.43 6.93 7.63
CA GLU A 171 -21.29 8.04 7.23
C GLU A 171 -21.56 8.98 8.41
N LYS A 172 -21.90 8.42 9.57
CA LYS A 172 -22.13 9.22 10.79
C LYS A 172 -20.86 9.95 11.25
N ALA A 173 -19.71 9.30 11.20
CA ALA A 173 -18.43 9.93 11.49
C ALA A 173 -18.13 11.10 10.54
N CYS A 174 -18.43 10.94 9.24
CA CYS A 174 -18.27 12.02 8.25
C CYS A 174 -19.14 13.24 8.56
N GLU A 175 -20.40 13.06 9.00
CA GLU A 175 -21.27 14.15 9.43
C GLU A 175 -20.67 14.91 10.62
N VAL A 176 -20.32 14.18 11.69
CA VAL A 176 -19.74 14.77 12.92
C VAL A 176 -18.40 15.47 12.64
N LEU A 177 -17.54 14.86 11.84
CA LEU A 177 -16.26 15.47 11.46
C LEU A 177 -16.43 16.74 10.64
N THR A 178 -17.46 16.79 9.78
CA THR A 178 -17.82 18.00 9.04
C THR A 178 -18.28 19.10 9.99
N GLU A 179 -19.11 18.79 10.99
CA GLU A 179 -19.53 19.74 12.04
C GLU A 179 -18.34 20.22 12.90
N LYS A 180 -17.34 19.35 13.15
CA LYS A 180 -16.09 19.69 13.85
C LYS A 180 -15.10 20.48 12.98
N GLY A 181 -15.45 20.79 11.72
CA GLY A 181 -14.68 21.67 10.85
C GLY A 181 -13.78 20.97 9.81
N ALA A 182 -14.01 19.69 9.51
CA ALA A 182 -13.35 19.05 8.39
C ALA A 182 -13.62 19.82 7.10
N ARG A 183 -12.54 20.13 6.37
CA ARG A 183 -12.67 20.77 5.06
C ARG A 183 -13.36 19.85 4.05
N ARG A 184 -13.17 18.54 4.18
CA ARG A 184 -13.85 17.48 3.43
C ARG A 184 -13.90 16.21 4.28
N ALA A 185 -15.01 15.49 4.22
CA ALA A 185 -15.18 14.13 4.70
C ALA A 185 -15.93 13.37 3.60
N LEU A 186 -15.23 12.60 2.78
CA LEU A 186 -15.76 12.02 1.54
C LEU A 186 -15.59 10.50 1.54
N LEU A 187 -16.69 9.80 1.27
CA LEU A 187 -16.65 8.36 1.03
C LEU A 187 -15.74 8.05 -0.16
N LEU A 188 -14.92 7.03 0.00
CA LEU A 188 -14.06 6.53 -1.05
C LEU A 188 -14.78 5.48 -1.89
N PRO A 189 -14.50 5.36 -3.20
CA PRO A 189 -15.08 4.36 -4.08
C PRO A 189 -14.43 2.98 -3.86
N VAL A 190 -14.47 2.48 -2.61
CA VAL A 190 -13.95 1.18 -2.20
C VAL A 190 -15.06 0.39 -1.50
N GLY A 191 -15.10 -0.91 -1.75
CA GLY A 191 -16.15 -1.80 -1.25
C GLY A 191 -15.81 -2.49 0.07
N GLY A 192 -14.89 -1.93 0.88
CA GLY A 192 -14.48 -2.60 2.11
C GLY A 192 -13.78 -1.71 3.11
N ALA A 193 -13.84 -2.11 4.38
CA ALA A 193 -13.21 -1.44 5.51
C ALA A 193 -11.77 -1.95 5.72
N PHE A 194 -10.86 -1.59 4.81
CA PHE A 194 -9.46 -1.98 4.91
C PHE A 194 -8.81 -1.36 6.16
N HIS A 195 -7.84 -2.06 6.73
CA HIS A 195 -7.10 -1.65 7.92
C HIS A 195 -7.99 -1.39 9.15
N SER A 196 -9.04 -2.18 9.29
CA SER A 196 -9.97 -2.16 10.41
C SER A 196 -10.19 -3.57 10.98
N PRO A 197 -10.82 -3.70 12.17
CA PRO A 197 -11.18 -5.00 12.72
C PRO A 197 -12.03 -5.87 11.80
N MET A 198 -12.75 -5.28 10.84
CA MET A 198 -13.58 -6.00 9.86
C MET A 198 -12.75 -6.84 8.86
N MET A 199 -11.45 -6.59 8.76
CA MET A 199 -10.51 -7.40 7.97
C MET A 199 -9.97 -8.63 8.72
N GLN A 200 -10.46 -8.95 9.90
CA GLN A 200 -9.99 -10.10 10.68
C GLN A 200 -10.05 -11.44 9.90
N PRO A 201 -11.11 -11.77 9.14
CA PRO A 201 -11.12 -12.99 8.32
C PRO A 201 -10.02 -13.03 7.27
N ALA A 202 -9.74 -11.89 6.62
CA ALA A 202 -8.65 -11.79 5.64
C ALA A 202 -7.28 -11.92 6.31
N ARG A 203 -7.10 -11.35 7.50
CA ARG A 203 -5.87 -11.49 8.29
C ARG A 203 -5.56 -12.93 8.62
N GLU A 204 -6.55 -13.71 9.05
CA GLU A 204 -6.38 -15.12 9.40
C GLU A 204 -5.99 -15.97 8.18
N GLU A 205 -6.67 -15.76 7.04
CA GLU A 205 -6.37 -16.45 5.80
C GLU A 205 -4.95 -16.09 5.27
N LEU A 206 -4.57 -14.83 5.33
CA LEU A 206 -3.25 -14.37 4.90
C LEU A 206 -2.14 -14.83 5.86
N ALA A 207 -2.40 -14.88 7.18
CA ALA A 207 -1.43 -15.34 8.17
C ALA A 207 -0.95 -16.76 7.88
N ALA A 208 -1.85 -17.66 7.49
CA ALA A 208 -1.47 -19.03 7.11
C ALA A 208 -0.47 -19.02 5.95
N ALA A 209 -0.75 -18.23 4.90
CA ALA A 209 0.12 -18.12 3.73
C ALA A 209 1.48 -17.49 4.06
N ILE A 210 1.50 -16.44 4.89
CA ILE A 210 2.75 -15.79 5.34
C ILE A 210 3.61 -16.77 6.14
N ASN A 211 3.01 -17.55 7.04
CA ASN A 211 3.74 -18.51 7.87
C ASN A 211 4.37 -19.66 7.05
N GLU A 212 3.77 -20.02 5.94
CA GLU A 212 4.30 -21.02 5.01
C GLU A 212 5.37 -20.44 4.05
N THR A 213 5.51 -19.13 3.98
CA THR A 213 6.44 -18.46 3.06
C THR A 213 7.79 -18.20 3.72
N THR A 214 8.87 -18.37 2.96
CA THR A 214 10.23 -18.09 3.41
C THR A 214 10.52 -16.58 3.32
N PHE A 215 10.87 -16.00 4.45
CA PHE A 215 11.36 -14.62 4.55
C PHE A 215 12.86 -14.65 4.83
N ARG A 216 13.62 -13.84 4.10
CA ARG A 216 15.07 -13.68 4.25
C ARG A 216 15.37 -12.38 4.97
N GLU A 217 16.60 -12.21 5.41
CA GLU A 217 17.07 -10.95 5.96
C GLU A 217 17.01 -9.85 4.89
N PRO A 218 16.50 -8.65 5.22
CA PRO A 218 16.47 -7.53 4.30
C PRO A 218 17.87 -6.99 4.03
N THR A 219 18.11 -6.48 2.83
CA THR A 219 19.40 -5.85 2.45
C THR A 219 19.58 -4.47 3.10
N CYS A 220 18.49 -3.80 3.45
CA CYS A 220 18.45 -2.56 4.22
C CYS A 220 17.18 -2.52 5.08
N PRO A 221 17.08 -1.62 6.09
CA PRO A 221 15.91 -1.53 6.95
C PRO A 221 14.62 -1.31 6.18
N VAL A 222 13.57 -2.03 6.58
CA VAL A 222 12.19 -1.88 6.09
C VAL A 222 11.39 -1.10 7.11
N TYR A 223 10.81 0.04 6.73
CA TYR A 223 9.92 0.80 7.60
C TYR A 223 8.50 0.31 7.39
N GLN A 224 8.00 -0.48 8.34
CA GLN A 224 6.71 -1.13 8.24
C GLN A 224 5.58 -0.28 8.81
N ASN A 225 4.39 -0.40 8.23
CA ASN A 225 3.24 0.47 8.51
C ASN A 225 2.73 0.38 9.96
N VAL A 226 2.79 -0.79 10.58
CA VAL A 226 2.24 -1.03 11.93
C VAL A 226 3.12 -0.40 13.01
N PRO A 227 4.42 -0.75 13.12
CA PRO A 227 5.29 -0.15 14.12
C PRO A 227 5.73 1.28 13.75
N ALA A 228 5.66 1.65 12.48
CA ALA A 228 6.14 2.92 11.92
C ALA A 228 7.62 3.20 12.22
N ASN A 229 8.45 2.18 12.20
CA ASN A 229 9.89 2.26 12.44
C ASN A 229 10.64 1.23 11.58
N ALA A 230 11.97 1.29 11.64
CA ALA A 230 12.86 0.37 10.94
C ALA A 230 12.78 -1.04 11.53
N VAL A 231 12.63 -2.04 10.67
CA VAL A 231 12.63 -3.47 11.02
C VAL A 231 13.63 -4.20 10.14
N THR A 232 14.41 -5.10 10.73
CA THR A 232 15.40 -5.92 10.03
C THR A 232 15.26 -7.42 10.31
N SER A 233 14.50 -7.81 11.34
CA SER A 233 14.23 -9.23 11.66
C SER A 233 13.15 -9.80 10.73
N PRO A 234 13.39 -10.91 10.02
CA PRO A 234 12.39 -11.59 9.22
C PRO A 234 11.15 -12.00 10.01
N GLU A 235 11.32 -12.42 11.26
CA GLU A 235 10.24 -12.83 12.15
C GLU A 235 9.33 -11.64 12.50
N GLU A 236 9.93 -10.52 12.88
CA GLU A 236 9.20 -9.29 13.18
C GLU A 236 8.51 -8.74 11.92
N ILE A 237 9.16 -8.81 10.75
CA ILE A 237 8.57 -8.44 9.46
C ILE A 237 7.30 -9.25 9.20
N LYS A 238 7.32 -10.58 9.43
CA LYS A 238 6.14 -11.45 9.29
C LYS A 238 5.01 -11.05 10.22
N GLU A 239 5.30 -10.86 11.49
CA GLU A 239 4.31 -10.49 12.51
C GLU A 239 3.62 -9.17 12.17
N ASN A 240 4.40 -8.17 11.78
CA ASN A 240 3.89 -6.86 11.38
C ASN A 240 3.07 -6.94 10.09
N LEU A 241 3.48 -7.74 9.11
CA LEU A 241 2.75 -7.93 7.86
C LEU A 241 1.39 -8.60 8.09
N ILE A 242 1.32 -9.57 9.01
CA ILE A 242 0.05 -10.20 9.44
C ILE A 242 -0.84 -9.18 10.15
N ALA A 243 -0.27 -8.38 11.05
CA ALA A 243 -1.03 -7.38 11.80
C ALA A 243 -1.56 -6.25 10.91
N GLN A 244 -0.90 -5.94 9.80
CA GLN A 244 -1.20 -4.80 8.92
C GLN A 244 -2.64 -4.78 8.40
N LEU A 245 -3.27 -5.94 8.16
CA LEU A 245 -4.62 -5.98 7.57
C LEU A 245 -5.69 -5.39 8.50
N THR A 246 -5.49 -5.52 9.81
CA THR A 246 -6.43 -5.03 10.84
C THR A 246 -5.90 -3.82 11.62
N ALA A 247 -4.72 -3.35 11.29
CA ALA A 247 -4.06 -2.22 11.93
C ALA A 247 -3.94 -1.02 10.99
N PRO A 248 -3.83 0.20 11.52
CA PRO A 248 -3.67 1.40 10.70
C PRO A 248 -2.33 1.41 9.94
N VAL A 249 -2.37 1.99 8.74
CA VAL A 249 -1.19 2.38 7.97
C VAL A 249 -0.69 3.71 8.49
N LYS A 250 0.36 3.70 9.28
CA LYS A 250 0.99 4.90 9.87
C LYS A 250 2.01 5.50 8.91
N TRP A 251 1.56 5.91 7.72
CA TRP A 251 2.46 6.37 6.66
C TRP A 251 3.24 7.63 7.04
N THR A 252 2.54 8.63 7.59
CA THR A 252 3.19 9.87 8.08
C THR A 252 4.33 9.55 9.04
N GLN A 253 4.06 8.69 10.02
CA GLN A 253 5.02 8.30 11.05
C GLN A 253 6.18 7.49 10.46
N CYS A 254 5.92 6.58 9.50
CA CYS A 254 6.98 5.87 8.77
C CYS A 254 7.95 6.85 8.09
N ILE A 255 7.41 7.81 7.36
CA ILE A 255 8.23 8.80 6.65
C ILE A 255 9.00 9.68 7.63
N GLN A 256 8.38 10.12 8.73
CA GLN A 256 9.05 10.90 9.76
C GLN A 256 10.19 10.12 10.42
N ALA A 257 10.01 8.82 10.69
CA ALA A 257 11.07 7.95 11.19
C ALA A 257 12.21 7.80 10.18
N MET A 258 11.91 7.60 8.89
CA MET A 258 12.92 7.53 7.84
C MET A 258 13.74 8.83 7.74
N ILE A 259 13.09 9.98 7.85
CA ILE A 259 13.77 11.30 7.84
C ILE A 259 14.66 11.44 9.09
N ALA A 260 14.16 11.08 10.26
CA ALA A 260 14.92 11.13 11.52
C ALA A 260 16.15 10.22 11.47
N ASP A 261 16.08 9.09 10.79
CA ASP A 261 17.17 8.14 10.59
C ASP A 261 18.10 8.53 9.43
N GLY A 262 17.92 9.71 8.83
CA GLY A 262 18.82 10.29 7.84
C GLY A 262 18.37 10.16 6.38
N GLY A 263 17.11 9.84 6.12
CA GLY A 263 16.50 9.85 4.78
C GLY A 263 16.40 11.28 4.23
N THR A 264 17.04 11.56 3.10
CA THR A 264 17.08 12.89 2.48
C THR A 264 16.57 12.92 1.04
N GLU A 265 16.52 11.77 0.39
CA GLU A 265 16.05 11.60 -0.98
C GLU A 265 15.08 10.43 -1.03
N PHE A 266 13.84 10.70 -1.41
CA PHE A 266 12.76 9.70 -1.50
C PHE A 266 12.39 9.45 -2.95
N ILE A 267 12.46 8.19 -3.37
CA ILE A 267 12.22 7.78 -4.75
C ILE A 267 11.01 6.85 -4.76
N GLU A 268 9.91 7.30 -5.36
CA GLU A 268 8.71 6.46 -5.55
C GLU A 268 8.92 5.48 -6.70
N VAL A 269 8.82 4.18 -6.39
CA VAL A 269 8.97 3.08 -7.35
C VAL A 269 7.62 2.41 -7.55
N GLY A 270 6.97 2.75 -8.63
CA GLY A 270 5.63 2.24 -8.93
C GLY A 270 4.83 3.16 -9.84
N PRO A 271 3.56 2.83 -10.09
CA PRO A 271 2.70 3.63 -10.93
C PRO A 271 2.30 4.95 -10.26
N GLY A 272 2.17 6.00 -11.05
CA GLY A 272 1.66 7.29 -10.58
C GLY A 272 2.64 8.13 -9.79
N LYS A 273 2.10 9.04 -8.95
CA LYS A 273 2.86 10.04 -8.16
C LYS A 273 2.21 10.30 -6.80
N VAL A 274 1.54 9.29 -6.25
CA VAL A 274 0.73 9.44 -5.03
C VAL A 274 1.62 9.74 -3.84
N LEU A 275 2.67 8.96 -3.64
CA LEU A 275 3.55 9.11 -2.48
C LEU A 275 4.37 10.40 -2.56
N GLN A 276 4.82 10.82 -3.73
CA GLN A 276 5.47 12.12 -3.92
C GLN A 276 4.57 13.27 -3.47
N GLY A 277 3.26 13.16 -3.75
CA GLY A 277 2.26 14.13 -3.32
C GLY A 277 2.11 14.17 -1.80
N LEU A 278 2.14 13.02 -1.13
CA LEU A 278 2.10 12.91 0.33
C LEU A 278 3.38 13.43 0.97
N MET A 279 4.55 13.06 0.42
CA MET A 279 5.86 13.53 0.88
C MET A 279 5.91 15.06 1.01
N ARG A 280 5.46 15.77 -0.02
CA ARG A 280 5.43 17.25 -0.03
C ARG A 280 4.58 17.87 1.07
N LYS A 281 3.62 17.10 1.62
CA LYS A 281 2.77 17.53 2.73
C LYS A 281 3.33 17.11 4.09
N ILE A 282 4.10 16.02 4.13
CA ILE A 282 4.75 15.55 5.36
C ILE A 282 5.98 16.41 5.66
N ASP A 283 6.88 16.54 4.69
CA ASP A 283 8.06 17.40 4.82
C ASP A 283 8.49 17.94 3.43
N ARG A 284 8.48 19.27 3.29
CA ARG A 284 8.88 19.95 2.04
C ARG A 284 10.39 20.10 1.88
N SER A 285 11.15 19.85 2.92
CA SER A 285 12.60 20.01 2.92
C SER A 285 13.33 18.85 2.29
N VAL A 286 12.68 17.67 2.19
CA VAL A 286 13.26 16.48 1.58
C VAL A 286 12.90 16.35 0.10
N ALA A 287 13.84 15.84 -0.69
CA ALA A 287 13.59 15.59 -2.11
C ALA A 287 12.67 14.37 -2.31
N ALA A 288 11.66 14.51 -3.16
CA ALA A 288 10.79 13.42 -3.56
C ALA A 288 10.61 13.39 -5.08
N SER A 289 10.93 12.25 -5.71
CA SER A 289 10.85 12.03 -7.15
C SER A 289 10.31 10.66 -7.48
N GLY A 290 9.92 10.43 -8.73
CA GLY A 290 9.63 9.09 -9.25
C GLY A 290 10.89 8.43 -9.79
N ALA A 291 10.96 7.11 -9.72
CA ALA A 291 12.00 6.34 -10.39
C ALA A 291 11.88 6.50 -11.91
N ILE A 292 13.01 6.71 -12.56
CA ILE A 292 13.11 6.87 -14.02
C ILE A 292 14.04 5.79 -14.55
N VAL A 293 13.56 5.05 -15.54
CA VAL A 293 14.39 4.12 -16.32
C VAL A 293 14.83 4.84 -17.59
N ILE A 294 16.10 4.80 -17.84
CA ILE A 294 16.69 5.33 -19.09
C ILE A 294 16.82 4.13 -20.03
N SER A 295 16.05 4.15 -21.13
CA SER A 295 16.11 3.18 -22.22
C SER A 295 17.38 3.34 -23.07
#